data_53e50e1dbad7fe38eec599e1a8de1c7f
#
_entry.id   53e50e1dbad7fe38eec599e1a8de1c7f
#
_cell.length_a   1.000
_cell.length_b   1.000
_cell.length_c   1.000
_cell.angle_alpha   90.00
_cell.angle_beta   90.00
_cell.angle_gamma   90.00
#
_symmetry.space_group_name_H-M   'P 1'
#
loop_
_entity.id
_entity.type
_entity.pdbx_description
1 polymer ?
#
loop_
_entity_poly.entity_id
_entity_poly.type
_entity_poly.pdbx_seq_one_letter_code
_entity_poly.pdbx_strand_id
1 'polypeptide(L)'
;KIKKHFENSDYYAVIVGSDQTWRPSYSPNIYNFFLDFIPNTYIKRISYASSFGVDHWEYSKLETIKCRELAQKFDAISVREHSGIHLCNLHLNARAEAVLDPTLLLNSSDYIRAFKLRKKQEKKDGLFTYILDVTPKKTDIINTLEKTLDLTAYSNQPNSYFGNSESENIQDYAFPKVESWVQAVFDSEFVLTDSFHGCAFSIIF
;
A
#
# COMPACT_ATOMS: atom_id res chain seq x y z
N LYS A 1 -0.74 13.84 21.89
CA LYS A 1 -0.16 12.63 22.57
C LYS A 1 1.10 12.15 21.88
N ILE A 2 1.15 12.03 20.53
CA ILE A 2 2.31 11.56 19.77
C ILE A 2 3.53 12.44 20.02
N LYS A 3 3.44 13.76 19.88
CA LYS A 3 4.54 14.70 20.08
C LYS A 3 5.24 14.50 21.43
N LYS A 4 4.45 14.39 22.52
CA LYS A 4 4.97 14.16 23.87
C LYS A 4 5.73 12.83 24.01
N HIS A 5 5.36 11.81 23.22
CA HIS A 5 6.07 10.53 23.22
C HIS A 5 7.49 10.69 22.66
N PHE A 6 7.67 11.52 21.63
CA PHE A 6 8.97 11.74 21.01
C PHE A 6 9.86 12.76 21.72
N GLU A 7 9.32 13.57 22.63
CA GLU A 7 10.09 14.53 23.42
C GLU A 7 11.12 13.85 24.36
N ASN A 8 10.82 12.64 24.82
CA ASN A 8 11.65 11.87 25.74
C ASN A 8 12.03 10.48 25.21
N SER A 9 12.06 10.32 23.89
CA SER A 9 12.38 9.02 23.29
C SER A 9 13.84 8.95 22.82
N ASP A 10 14.43 7.76 22.98
CA ASP A 10 15.78 7.43 22.51
C ASP A 10 15.82 6.92 21.07
N TYR A 11 14.80 7.27 20.24
CA TYR A 11 14.79 6.87 18.84
C TYR A 11 15.90 7.58 18.07
N TYR A 12 16.70 6.80 17.36
CA TYR A 12 17.72 7.32 16.46
C TYR A 12 17.13 7.87 15.16
N ALA A 13 16.10 7.20 14.64
CA ALA A 13 15.41 7.57 13.40
C ALA A 13 13.94 7.23 13.43
N VAL A 14 13.15 7.97 12.67
CA VAL A 14 11.75 7.63 12.33
C VAL A 14 11.64 7.54 10.82
N ILE A 15 11.08 6.43 10.35
CA ILE A 15 10.89 6.16 8.93
C ILE A 15 9.40 6.21 8.64
N VAL A 16 9.01 6.96 7.61
CA VAL A 16 7.66 6.97 7.04
C VAL A 16 7.66 6.28 5.69
N GLY A 17 6.63 5.54 5.40
CA GLY A 17 6.43 4.78 4.16
C GLY A 17 6.34 3.29 4.45
N SER A 18 6.10 2.45 3.53
CA SER A 18 5.83 2.75 2.14
C SER A 18 4.35 3.11 1.94
N ASP A 19 3.71 2.64 0.90
CA ASP A 19 2.31 2.90 0.56
C ASP A 19 1.99 4.41 0.30
N GLN A 20 0.71 4.73 0.07
CA GLN A 20 0.23 6.06 -0.30
C GLN A 20 0.19 7.01 0.90
N THR A 21 1.25 6.99 1.71
CA THR A 21 1.38 7.83 2.92
C THR A 21 1.43 9.31 2.61
N TRP A 22 1.86 9.68 1.40
CA TRP A 22 1.93 11.07 0.94
C TRP A 22 0.77 11.46 0.02
N ARG A 23 -0.36 10.76 0.13
CA ARG A 23 -1.61 11.13 -0.56
C ARG A 23 -2.57 11.82 0.39
N PRO A 24 -2.89 13.14 0.18
CA PRO A 24 -3.73 13.90 1.12
C PRO A 24 -5.11 13.31 1.29
N SER A 25 -5.73 12.81 0.21
CA SER A 25 -7.07 12.23 0.23
C SER A 25 -7.20 10.97 1.10
N TYR A 26 -6.07 10.33 1.44
CA TYR A 26 -6.03 9.12 2.27
C TYR A 26 -5.63 9.40 3.72
N SER A 27 -5.38 10.65 4.06
CA SER A 27 -4.96 11.02 5.41
C SER A 27 -5.85 12.11 6.01
N PRO A 28 -6.40 11.91 7.23
CA PRO A 28 -7.11 12.97 7.95
C PRO A 28 -6.20 14.18 8.27
N ASN A 29 -4.89 13.95 8.37
CA ASN A 29 -3.88 14.97 8.58
C ASN A 29 -2.57 14.56 7.93
N ILE A 30 -2.33 15.06 6.72
CA ILE A 30 -1.16 14.71 5.92
C ILE A 30 0.18 15.08 6.60
N TYR A 31 0.19 16.09 7.47
CA TYR A 31 1.40 16.51 8.16
C TYR A 31 2.01 15.43 9.06
N ASN A 32 1.19 14.51 9.57
CA ASN A 32 1.67 13.38 10.35
C ASN A 32 2.64 12.50 9.55
N PHE A 33 2.37 12.32 8.26
CA PHE A 33 3.26 11.56 7.36
C PHE A 33 4.46 12.39 6.87
N PHE A 34 4.49 13.69 7.17
CA PHE A 34 5.68 14.52 7.10
C PHE A 34 6.37 14.69 8.45
N LEU A 35 6.01 13.84 9.44
CA LEU A 35 6.64 13.74 10.75
C LEU A 35 6.65 15.08 11.51
N ASP A 36 5.56 15.85 11.41
CA ASP A 36 5.41 17.17 12.06
C ASP A 36 5.43 17.10 13.59
N PHE A 37 5.14 15.93 14.15
CA PHE A 37 5.11 15.65 15.58
C PHE A 37 6.51 15.44 16.19
N ILE A 38 7.55 15.24 15.39
CA ILE A 38 8.92 15.09 15.90
C ILE A 38 9.43 16.47 16.34
N PRO A 39 9.66 16.68 17.64
CA PRO A 39 9.94 18.02 18.15
C PRO A 39 11.32 18.50 17.75
N ASN A 40 12.33 17.64 17.63
CA ASN A 40 13.69 18.11 17.38
C ASN A 40 14.65 17.07 16.79
N THR A 41 15.62 17.50 16.30
CA THR A 41 16.92 17.60 15.66
C THR A 41 17.86 16.39 15.79
N TYR A 42 17.74 15.54 16.79
CA TYR A 42 18.59 14.34 16.91
C TYR A 42 17.99 13.12 16.21
N ILE A 43 16.66 13.09 16.09
CA ILE A 43 15.96 11.99 15.46
C ILE A 43 15.97 12.21 13.95
N LYS A 44 16.60 11.33 13.23
CA LYS A 44 16.60 11.34 11.78
C LYS A 44 15.20 11.09 11.22
N ARG A 45 14.82 11.81 10.17
CA ARG A 45 13.57 11.67 9.45
C ARG A 45 13.86 11.09 8.08
N ILE A 46 13.28 9.94 7.80
CA ILE A 46 13.51 9.23 6.54
C ILE A 46 12.16 8.91 5.91
N SER A 47 12.02 9.21 4.63
CA SER A 47 10.96 8.66 3.81
C SER A 47 11.51 7.48 3.02
N TYR A 48 10.89 6.30 3.17
CA TYR A 48 11.26 5.12 2.43
C TYR A 48 10.12 4.63 1.56
N ALA A 49 10.28 4.72 0.25
CA ALA A 49 9.29 4.29 -0.74
C ALA A 49 7.88 4.90 -0.51
N SER A 50 7.78 6.11 0.05
CA SER A 50 6.50 6.80 0.21
C SER A 50 5.90 7.07 -1.16
N SER A 51 4.57 6.93 -1.27
CA SER A 51 3.86 7.11 -2.52
C SER A 51 2.85 8.24 -2.43
N PHE A 52 2.75 9.01 -3.51
CA PHE A 52 1.65 9.97 -3.71
C PHE A 52 0.39 9.26 -4.25
N GLY A 53 0.53 8.05 -4.80
CA GLY A 53 -0.56 7.27 -5.38
C GLY A 53 -1.13 7.80 -6.69
N VAL A 54 -0.67 8.99 -7.11
CA VAL A 54 -1.06 9.69 -8.34
C VAL A 54 0.16 10.43 -8.92
N ASP A 55 0.10 10.82 -10.17
CA ASP A 55 1.16 11.53 -10.89
C ASP A 55 0.98 13.05 -10.92
N HIS A 56 -0.05 13.56 -10.26
CA HIS A 56 -0.37 14.97 -10.15
C HIS A 56 -0.46 15.43 -8.70
N TRP A 57 -0.47 16.75 -8.47
CA TRP A 57 -0.43 17.34 -7.14
C TRP A 57 -1.84 17.53 -6.58
N GLU A 58 -2.18 16.82 -5.50
CA GLU A 58 -3.51 16.86 -4.86
C GLU A 58 -3.58 17.81 -3.63
N TYR A 59 -2.47 18.41 -3.21
CA TYR A 59 -2.42 19.24 -2.01
C TYR A 59 -2.98 20.63 -2.23
N SER A 60 -3.67 21.17 -1.24
CA SER A 60 -4.04 22.58 -1.19
C SER A 60 -2.78 23.48 -1.10
N LYS A 61 -2.95 24.79 -1.35
CA LYS A 61 -1.85 25.76 -1.23
C LYS A 61 -1.22 25.77 0.16
N LEU A 62 -2.06 25.69 1.22
CA LEU A 62 -1.58 25.70 2.61
C LEU A 62 -0.82 24.40 2.95
N GLU A 63 -1.36 23.26 2.53
CA GLU A 63 -0.68 21.98 2.71
C GLU A 63 0.65 21.95 1.95
N THR A 64 0.69 22.46 0.72
CA THR A 64 1.93 22.55 -0.07
C THR A 64 3.01 23.33 0.66
N ILE A 65 2.68 24.52 1.18
CA ILE A 65 3.63 25.37 1.92
C ILE A 65 4.15 24.61 3.15
N LYS A 66 3.23 24.03 3.93
CA LYS A 66 3.58 23.34 5.17
C LYS A 66 4.35 22.06 4.95
N CYS A 67 3.94 21.23 3.99
CA CYS A 67 4.66 19.99 3.66
C CYS A 67 6.04 20.28 3.06
N ARG A 68 6.20 21.37 2.29
CA ARG A 68 7.51 21.83 1.81
C ARG A 68 8.45 22.15 2.97
N GLU A 69 7.99 22.91 3.98
CA GLU A 69 8.78 23.20 5.17
C GLU A 69 9.19 21.93 5.95
N LEU A 70 8.26 20.97 6.04
CA LEU A 70 8.51 19.72 6.73
C LEU A 70 9.44 18.80 5.94
N ALA A 71 9.32 18.75 4.62
CA ALA A 71 10.17 17.96 3.73
C ALA A 71 11.66 18.38 3.84
N GLN A 72 11.95 19.68 4.07
CA GLN A 72 13.32 20.16 4.28
C GLN A 72 13.96 19.61 5.57
N LYS A 73 13.19 18.99 6.46
CA LYS A 73 13.69 18.39 7.70
C LYS A 73 14.03 16.92 7.56
N PHE A 74 13.79 16.34 6.40
CA PHE A 74 14.13 14.94 6.15
C PHE A 74 15.61 14.81 5.81
N ASP A 75 16.27 13.83 6.43
CA ASP A 75 17.66 13.46 6.13
C ASP A 75 17.77 12.72 4.80
N ALA A 76 16.74 11.93 4.44
CA ALA A 76 16.64 11.25 3.17
C ALA A 76 15.18 11.09 2.76
N ILE A 77 14.93 11.23 1.46
CA ILE A 77 13.61 11.04 0.87
C ILE A 77 13.73 10.03 -0.28
N SER A 78 12.99 8.95 -0.17
CA SER A 78 12.74 8.08 -1.30
C SER A 78 11.25 7.86 -1.51
N VAL A 79 10.89 7.66 -2.77
CA VAL A 79 9.51 7.47 -3.25
C VAL A 79 9.43 6.19 -4.05
N ARG A 80 8.23 5.59 -4.13
CA ARG A 80 8.01 4.32 -4.82
C ARG A 80 7.90 4.48 -6.34
N GLU A 81 7.44 5.62 -6.83
CA GLU A 81 7.22 5.90 -8.24
C GLU A 81 8.07 7.07 -8.76
N HIS A 82 8.49 6.99 -10.02
CA HIS A 82 9.28 8.05 -10.67
C HIS A 82 8.56 9.40 -10.74
N SER A 83 7.22 9.41 -10.91
CA SER A 83 6.40 10.62 -10.82
C SER A 83 6.58 11.33 -9.49
N GLY A 84 6.75 10.59 -8.40
CA GLY A 84 7.00 11.13 -7.06
C GLY A 84 8.27 11.94 -6.95
N ILE A 85 9.35 11.59 -7.68
CA ILE A 85 10.57 12.40 -7.76
C ILE A 85 10.25 13.79 -8.30
N HIS A 86 9.45 13.83 -9.39
CA HIS A 86 9.06 15.09 -10.02
C HIS A 86 8.20 15.94 -9.07
N LEU A 87 7.22 15.31 -8.39
CA LEU A 87 6.35 15.99 -7.42
C LEU A 87 7.15 16.55 -6.24
N CYS A 88 8.11 15.78 -5.70
CA CYS A 88 9.00 16.25 -4.63
C CYS A 88 9.81 17.47 -5.07
N ASN A 89 10.41 17.43 -6.25
CA ASN A 89 11.22 18.54 -6.75
C ASN A 89 10.35 19.78 -7.00
N LEU A 90 9.23 19.64 -7.72
CA LEU A 90 8.41 20.78 -8.14
C LEU A 90 7.67 21.43 -6.97
N HIS A 91 7.09 20.64 -6.07
CA HIS A 91 6.19 21.15 -5.03
C HIS A 91 6.80 21.23 -3.64
N LEU A 92 7.69 20.30 -3.30
CA LEU A 92 8.31 20.24 -1.98
C LEU A 92 9.72 20.87 -1.96
N ASN A 93 10.28 21.22 -3.13
CA ASN A 93 11.66 21.67 -3.25
C ASN A 93 12.65 20.71 -2.57
N ALA A 94 12.39 19.40 -2.70
CA ALA A 94 13.15 18.35 -2.04
C ALA A 94 13.68 17.36 -3.07
N ARG A 95 14.94 16.94 -2.91
CA ARG A 95 15.53 15.87 -3.71
C ARG A 95 15.00 14.53 -3.20
N ALA A 96 14.51 13.70 -4.11
CA ALA A 96 14.05 12.35 -3.81
C ALA A 96 14.66 11.33 -4.79
N GLU A 97 14.70 10.07 -4.39
CA GLU A 97 15.13 8.95 -5.20
C GLU A 97 14.01 7.91 -5.32
N ALA A 98 13.88 7.26 -6.47
CA ALA A 98 12.94 6.14 -6.62
C ALA A 98 13.59 4.87 -6.09
N VAL A 99 12.87 4.15 -5.23
CA VAL A 99 13.31 2.86 -4.68
C VAL A 99 12.17 1.85 -4.76
N LEU A 100 12.51 0.58 -4.68
CA LEU A 100 11.51 -0.49 -4.61
C LEU A 100 10.72 -0.39 -3.30
N ASP A 101 9.44 -0.72 -3.39
CA ASP A 101 8.64 -0.97 -2.19
C ASP A 101 9.30 -2.09 -1.35
N PRO A 102 9.33 -1.97 -0.01
CA PRO A 102 10.00 -2.95 0.85
C PRO A 102 9.49 -4.39 0.68
N THR A 103 8.25 -4.58 0.19
CA THR A 103 7.75 -5.92 -0.12
C THR A 103 8.56 -6.63 -1.21
N LEU A 104 9.16 -5.88 -2.13
CA LEU A 104 9.97 -6.41 -3.21
C LEU A 104 11.45 -6.62 -2.84
N LEU A 105 11.85 -6.28 -1.60
CA LEU A 105 13.21 -6.55 -1.09
C LEU A 105 13.37 -7.98 -0.57
N LEU A 106 12.28 -8.67 -0.30
CA LEU A 106 12.26 -10.05 0.14
C LEU A 106 11.91 -10.97 -1.03
N ASN A 107 12.43 -12.17 -1.01
CA ASN A 107 12.10 -13.20 -2.00
C ASN A 107 10.94 -14.09 -1.52
N SER A 108 10.42 -14.93 -2.42
CA SER A 108 9.30 -15.81 -2.13
C SER A 108 9.56 -16.75 -0.94
N SER A 109 10.80 -17.26 -0.79
CA SER A 109 11.13 -18.17 0.32
C SER A 109 11.07 -17.50 1.70
N ASP A 110 11.33 -16.19 1.77
CA ASP A 110 11.20 -15.43 3.01
C ASP A 110 9.74 -15.31 3.43
N TYR A 111 8.86 -15.03 2.49
CA TYR A 111 7.41 -14.97 2.72
C TYR A 111 6.83 -16.34 3.05
N ILE A 112 7.22 -17.38 2.32
CA ILE A 112 6.80 -18.77 2.60
C ILE A 112 7.13 -19.15 4.04
N ARG A 113 8.36 -18.82 4.49
CA ARG A 113 8.81 -19.10 5.86
C ARG A 113 8.07 -18.26 6.90
N ALA A 114 7.96 -16.93 6.66
CA ALA A 114 7.35 -16.00 7.60
C ALA A 114 5.87 -16.28 7.84
N PHE A 115 5.12 -16.51 6.77
CA PHE A 115 3.68 -16.79 6.82
C PHE A 115 3.34 -18.28 6.91
N LYS A 116 4.36 -19.16 6.94
CA LYS A 116 4.19 -20.62 6.98
C LYS A 116 3.29 -21.13 5.85
N LEU A 117 3.46 -20.55 4.66
CA LEU A 117 2.65 -20.89 3.50
C LEU A 117 2.86 -22.36 3.15
N ARG A 118 1.77 -23.02 2.79
CA ARG A 118 1.80 -24.44 2.39
C ARG A 118 1.13 -24.54 1.02
N LYS A 119 1.86 -25.11 0.06
CA LYS A 119 1.27 -25.46 -1.22
C LYS A 119 0.18 -26.51 -0.99
N LYS A 120 -1.03 -26.27 -1.40
CA LYS A 120 -2.08 -27.30 -1.38
C LYS A 120 -1.68 -28.39 -2.35
N GLN A 121 -1.92 -29.65 -1.96
CA GLN A 121 -1.55 -30.83 -2.80
C GLN A 121 -2.38 -30.91 -4.07
N GLU A 122 -3.57 -30.34 -4.06
CA GLU A 122 -4.44 -30.29 -5.22
C GLU A 122 -4.12 -29.01 -6.02
N LYS A 123 -4.07 -29.16 -7.36
CA LYS A 123 -3.96 -28.04 -8.29
C LYS A 123 -5.08 -27.06 -7.94
N LYS A 124 -4.72 -25.83 -7.60
CA LYS A 124 -5.74 -24.84 -7.40
C LYS A 124 -6.31 -24.45 -8.73
N ASP A 125 -7.55 -24.69 -8.81
CA ASP A 125 -8.37 -24.23 -9.91
C ASP A 125 -8.87 -22.85 -9.52
N GLY A 126 -8.32 -21.78 -10.11
CA GLY A 126 -8.93 -20.53 -9.82
C GLY A 126 -8.19 -19.29 -10.24
N LEU A 127 -9.01 -18.33 -10.55
CA LEU A 127 -8.64 -16.95 -10.77
C LEU A 127 -8.86 -16.18 -9.45
N PHE A 128 -7.78 -15.93 -8.69
CA PHE A 128 -7.90 -15.10 -7.49
C PHE A 128 -8.12 -13.65 -7.90
N THR A 129 -9.15 -13.01 -7.38
CA THR A 129 -9.47 -11.62 -7.63
C THR A 129 -9.26 -10.79 -6.36
N TYR A 130 -8.49 -9.72 -6.49
CA TYR A 130 -8.30 -8.75 -5.42
C TYR A 130 -8.46 -7.34 -6.00
N ILE A 131 -9.69 -6.83 -5.97
CA ILE A 131 -10.11 -5.59 -6.62
C ILE A 131 -10.45 -4.56 -5.56
N LEU A 132 -9.76 -3.42 -5.57
CA LEU A 132 -9.99 -2.32 -4.62
C LEU A 132 -11.20 -1.47 -5.02
N ASP A 133 -11.37 -1.21 -6.31
CA ASP A 133 -12.46 -0.41 -6.84
C ASP A 133 -13.34 -1.26 -7.77
N VAL A 134 -14.39 -1.84 -7.24
CA VAL A 134 -15.33 -2.65 -8.02
C VAL A 134 -16.15 -1.76 -8.96
N THR A 135 -16.08 -2.05 -10.25
CA THR A 135 -16.86 -1.37 -11.29
C THR A 135 -17.48 -2.38 -12.24
N PRO A 136 -18.60 -2.05 -12.93
CA PRO A 136 -19.21 -2.95 -13.91
C PRO A 136 -18.20 -3.45 -14.97
N LYS A 137 -17.34 -2.57 -15.46
CA LYS A 137 -16.30 -2.92 -16.43
C LYS A 137 -15.32 -3.98 -15.89
N LYS A 138 -14.91 -3.86 -14.62
CA LYS A 138 -14.01 -4.84 -13.99
C LYS A 138 -14.72 -6.17 -13.76
N THR A 139 -16.02 -6.15 -13.41
CA THR A 139 -16.84 -7.36 -13.32
C THR A 139 -16.95 -8.07 -14.67
N ASP A 140 -17.14 -7.33 -15.76
CA ASP A 140 -17.16 -7.89 -17.12
C ASP A 140 -15.82 -8.53 -17.50
N ILE A 141 -14.70 -7.92 -17.08
CA ILE A 141 -13.35 -8.48 -17.27
C ILE A 141 -13.23 -9.83 -16.52
N ILE A 142 -13.67 -9.89 -15.25
CA ILE A 142 -13.66 -11.13 -14.46
C ILE A 142 -14.43 -12.22 -15.18
N ASN A 143 -15.68 -11.93 -15.54
CA ASN A 143 -16.57 -12.89 -16.24
C ASN A 143 -15.99 -13.37 -17.58
N THR A 144 -15.27 -12.50 -18.28
CA THR A 144 -14.61 -12.84 -19.54
C THR A 144 -13.41 -13.77 -19.30
N LEU A 145 -12.60 -13.49 -18.27
CA LEU A 145 -11.47 -14.32 -17.91
C LEU A 145 -11.88 -15.70 -17.42
N GLU A 146 -12.94 -15.81 -16.60
CA GLU A 146 -13.49 -17.10 -16.16
C GLU A 146 -13.80 -17.99 -17.37
N LYS A 147 -14.51 -17.44 -18.35
CA LYS A 147 -14.87 -18.17 -19.57
C LYS A 147 -13.67 -18.52 -20.46
N THR A 148 -12.72 -17.59 -20.57
CA THR A 148 -11.56 -17.77 -21.46
C THR A 148 -10.54 -18.77 -20.91
N LEU A 149 -10.36 -18.76 -19.58
CA LEU A 149 -9.39 -19.59 -18.90
C LEU A 149 -10.00 -20.92 -18.40
N ASP A 150 -11.32 -21.07 -18.49
CA ASP A 150 -12.08 -22.18 -17.90
C ASP A 150 -11.79 -22.33 -16.40
N LEU A 151 -11.80 -21.19 -15.68
CA LEU A 151 -11.52 -21.09 -14.26
C LEU A 151 -12.66 -20.41 -13.52
N THR A 152 -12.80 -20.71 -12.24
CA THR A 152 -13.73 -20.01 -11.35
C THR A 152 -13.02 -18.90 -10.61
N ALA A 153 -13.56 -17.67 -10.68
CA ALA A 153 -13.06 -16.55 -9.92
C ALA A 153 -13.44 -16.67 -8.43
N TYR A 154 -12.51 -16.36 -7.56
CA TYR A 154 -12.76 -16.28 -6.13
C TYR A 154 -12.02 -15.12 -5.50
N SER A 155 -12.54 -14.63 -4.38
CA SER A 155 -11.94 -13.59 -3.58
C SER A 155 -12.03 -13.94 -2.11
N ASN A 156 -11.13 -13.41 -1.31
CA ASN A 156 -11.24 -13.45 0.15
C ASN A 156 -11.51 -12.06 0.76
N GLN A 157 -11.90 -11.09 -0.08
CA GLN A 157 -12.37 -9.78 0.39
C GLN A 157 -13.77 -9.93 1.01
N PRO A 158 -14.13 -9.03 1.94
CA PRO A 158 -15.47 -9.05 2.55
C PRO A 158 -16.59 -8.94 1.50
N ASN A 159 -17.68 -9.68 1.68
CA ASN A 159 -18.83 -9.64 0.78
C ASN A 159 -19.46 -8.26 0.65
N SER A 160 -19.46 -7.47 1.72
CA SER A 160 -19.91 -6.08 1.74
C SER A 160 -19.09 -5.15 0.84
N TYR A 161 -17.83 -5.53 0.53
CA TYR A 161 -16.96 -4.75 -0.34
C TYR A 161 -17.49 -4.69 -1.78
N PHE A 162 -18.23 -5.72 -2.21
CA PHE A 162 -18.83 -5.80 -3.55
C PHE A 162 -20.21 -5.14 -3.65
N GLY A 163 -20.61 -4.34 -2.65
CA GLY A 163 -21.86 -3.57 -2.67
C GLY A 163 -23.13 -4.40 -2.51
N ASN A 164 -23.01 -5.67 -2.13
CA ASN A 164 -24.10 -6.63 -2.21
C ASN A 164 -24.96 -6.79 -0.96
N SER A 165 -24.67 -6.12 0.14
CA SER A 165 -25.62 -6.09 1.28
C SER A 165 -25.25 -5.08 2.35
N GLU A 166 -26.22 -4.36 2.87
CA GLU A 166 -26.19 -3.83 4.23
C GLU A 166 -26.32 -5.04 5.17
N SER A 167 -25.20 -5.65 5.53
CA SER A 167 -25.19 -6.69 6.54
C SER A 167 -25.19 -6.06 7.93
N GLU A 168 -26.05 -6.53 8.82
CA GLU A 168 -26.02 -6.16 10.24
C GLU A 168 -24.85 -6.81 10.98
N ASN A 169 -24.22 -7.82 10.38
CA ASN A 169 -23.11 -8.55 10.99
C ASN A 169 -21.77 -7.87 10.65
N ILE A 170 -21.12 -7.32 11.66
CA ILE A 170 -19.80 -6.67 11.53
C ILE A 170 -18.71 -7.61 10.96
N GLN A 171 -18.85 -8.91 11.11
CA GLN A 171 -17.92 -9.90 10.56
C GLN A 171 -17.91 -9.92 9.03
N ASP A 172 -19.01 -9.51 8.39
CA ASP A 172 -19.12 -9.45 6.93
C ASP A 172 -18.34 -8.28 6.33
N TYR A 173 -17.85 -7.37 7.19
CA TYR A 173 -16.96 -6.26 6.83
C TYR A 173 -15.50 -6.51 7.21
N ALA A 174 -15.22 -7.63 7.86
CA ALA A 174 -13.87 -7.94 8.33
C ALA A 174 -13.01 -8.46 7.17
N PHE A 175 -11.87 -7.78 6.94
CA PHE A 175 -10.86 -8.31 6.03
C PHE A 175 -10.22 -9.58 6.61
N PRO A 176 -9.81 -10.52 5.74
CA PRO A 176 -9.10 -11.71 6.18
C PRO A 176 -7.75 -11.34 6.81
N LYS A 177 -7.19 -12.28 7.56
CA LYS A 177 -5.81 -12.15 8.03
C LYS A 177 -4.86 -12.01 6.84
N VAL A 178 -3.78 -11.25 7.02
CA VAL A 178 -2.77 -11.04 5.97
C VAL A 178 -2.23 -12.37 5.44
N GLU A 179 -1.99 -13.34 6.34
CA GLU A 179 -1.54 -14.68 5.97
C GLU A 179 -2.49 -15.39 5.02
N SER A 180 -3.80 -15.24 5.22
CA SER A 180 -4.82 -15.85 4.36
C SER A 180 -4.86 -15.20 2.97
N TRP A 181 -4.63 -13.89 2.91
CA TRP A 181 -4.53 -13.16 1.66
C TRP A 181 -3.28 -13.56 0.88
N VAL A 182 -2.11 -13.58 1.54
CA VAL A 182 -0.85 -14.02 0.93
C VAL A 182 -0.93 -15.46 0.48
N GLN A 183 -1.56 -16.35 1.28
CA GLN A 183 -1.79 -17.75 0.92
C GLN A 183 -2.68 -17.86 -0.34
N ALA A 184 -3.70 -17.02 -0.48
CA ALA A 184 -4.56 -17.03 -1.66
C ALA A 184 -3.79 -16.64 -2.94
N VAL A 185 -2.93 -15.62 -2.88
CA VAL A 185 -2.06 -15.27 -4.01
C VAL A 185 -1.09 -16.40 -4.33
N PHE A 186 -0.40 -16.95 -3.31
CA PHE A 186 0.57 -18.05 -3.47
C PHE A 186 -0.02 -19.31 -4.08
N ASP A 187 -1.27 -19.58 -3.77
CA ASP A 187 -1.98 -20.78 -4.22
C ASP A 187 -2.64 -20.62 -5.61
N SER A 188 -2.85 -19.40 -6.10
CA SER A 188 -3.60 -19.14 -7.33
C SER A 188 -2.84 -19.56 -8.59
N GLU A 189 -3.58 -19.96 -9.63
CA GLU A 189 -3.03 -20.13 -10.97
C GLU A 189 -2.90 -18.77 -11.69
N PHE A 190 -3.93 -17.92 -11.52
CA PHE A 190 -3.95 -16.56 -12.03
C PHE A 190 -4.42 -15.58 -10.95
N VAL A 191 -3.91 -14.38 -10.99
CA VAL A 191 -4.32 -13.27 -10.13
C VAL A 191 -4.79 -12.10 -10.97
N LEU A 192 -5.99 -11.60 -10.71
CA LEU A 192 -6.49 -10.35 -11.28
C LEU A 192 -6.59 -9.31 -10.16
N THR A 193 -5.91 -8.20 -10.31
CA THR A 193 -5.89 -7.17 -9.28
C THR A 193 -5.66 -5.78 -9.85
N ASP A 194 -6.20 -4.76 -9.18
CA ASP A 194 -5.90 -3.35 -9.37
C ASP A 194 -5.08 -2.76 -8.20
N SER A 195 -4.65 -3.62 -7.27
CA SER A 195 -3.82 -3.26 -6.14
C SER A 195 -2.34 -3.35 -6.48
N PHE A 196 -1.57 -2.32 -6.09
CA PHE A 196 -0.11 -2.38 -6.18
C PHE A 196 0.46 -3.61 -5.46
N HIS A 197 0.03 -3.85 -4.21
CA HIS A 197 0.52 -5.00 -3.45
C HIS A 197 0.03 -6.33 -4.01
N GLY A 198 -1.17 -6.36 -4.60
CA GLY A 198 -1.65 -7.52 -5.35
C GLY A 198 -0.70 -7.89 -6.49
N CYS A 199 -0.30 -6.90 -7.30
CA CYS A 199 0.70 -7.09 -8.36
C CYS A 199 2.07 -7.50 -7.79
N ALA A 200 2.56 -6.82 -6.74
CA ALA A 200 3.86 -7.12 -6.15
C ALA A 200 3.95 -8.58 -5.67
N PHE A 201 2.96 -9.05 -4.92
CA PHE A 201 2.94 -10.43 -4.45
C PHE A 201 2.74 -11.45 -5.58
N SER A 202 2.02 -11.10 -6.64
CA SER A 202 1.91 -11.96 -7.84
C SER A 202 3.24 -12.11 -8.59
N ILE A 203 4.13 -11.11 -8.50
CA ILE A 203 5.48 -11.19 -9.08
C ILE A 203 6.42 -12.00 -8.18
N ILE A 204 6.21 -11.94 -6.87
CA ILE A 204 7.04 -12.65 -5.89
C ILE A 204 6.77 -14.16 -5.93
N PHE A 205 5.54 -14.60 -6.19
CA PHE A 205 5.12 -16.00 -6.19
C PHE A 205 4.90 -16.59 -7.57
#